data_b661f9d53b2d4684beaf83d11622fb43
#
_entry.id   b661f9d53b2d4684beaf83d11622fb43
#
_cell.length_a   1.000
_cell.length_b   1.000
_cell.length_c   1.000
_cell.angle_alpha   90.00
_cell.angle_beta   90.00
_cell.angle_gamma   90.00
#
_symmetry.space_group_name_H-M   'P 1'
#
loop_
_entity.id
_entity.type
_entity.pdbx_description
1 polymer ?
#
loop_
_entity_poly.entity_id
_entity_poly.type
_entity_poly.pdbx_seq_one_letter_code
_entity_poly.pdbx_strand_id
1 'polypeptide(L)'
;MLRSIVSLALLAAALPAGAQTGARAVLNAAKTHVSAPSLVARYGIDPLHKGELRLPKGKGPFPVAVVIHGGCWDSRMEDWQGTAPLADALTARGIATWNIEYRRTGDTGGGYPGTFEDIAAATDYLATLARTQPLDLRRVAVVGHSSGAHLALWVASRPKLNDPIAGAMTVKPVTVVAIDGPGTLASFVGIDAEICGAPAIVPFMGGTPAEKPAAYALASPQDHLPLGVHQLIVLGALEAMTTPYVQAALASGDTVVKLAPGGANHFNIITPETPQGKQVADFIAAQAFTE
;
A
#
# COMPACT_ATOMS: atom_id res chain seq x y z
N MET A 1 -39.85 8.13 -24.83
CA MET A 1 -38.55 7.45 -25.05
C MET A 1 -38.04 6.99 -23.72
N LEU A 2 -38.28 5.73 -23.35
CA LEU A 2 -37.79 5.11 -22.11
C LEU A 2 -36.32 4.77 -22.29
N ARG A 3 -35.44 5.39 -21.47
CA ARG A 3 -34.03 4.95 -21.38
C ARG A 3 -33.96 3.82 -20.34
N SER A 4 -33.76 2.61 -20.83
CA SER A 4 -33.48 1.44 -20.00
C SER A 4 -32.12 1.62 -19.32
N ILE A 5 -32.16 1.75 -17.99
CA ILE A 5 -30.93 1.68 -17.15
C ILE A 5 -30.60 0.19 -17.02
N VAL A 6 -29.58 -0.24 -17.72
CA VAL A 6 -28.99 -1.58 -17.52
C VAL A 6 -28.10 -1.49 -16.29
N SER A 7 -28.62 -1.95 -15.16
CA SER A 7 -27.81 -2.19 -13.96
C SER A 7 -26.91 -3.40 -14.21
N LEU A 8 -25.62 -3.15 -14.48
CA LEU A 8 -24.60 -4.17 -14.52
C LEU A 8 -24.28 -4.55 -13.06
N ALA A 9 -24.89 -5.63 -12.58
CA ALA A 9 -24.49 -6.24 -11.31
C ALA A 9 -23.11 -6.91 -11.53
N LEU A 10 -22.05 -6.26 -11.07
CA LEU A 10 -20.73 -6.91 -10.93
C LEU A 10 -20.84 -7.94 -9.79
N LEU A 11 -20.99 -9.22 -10.15
CA LEU A 11 -20.71 -10.31 -9.21
C LEU A 11 -19.19 -10.32 -8.98
N ALA A 12 -18.74 -9.68 -7.92
CA ALA A 12 -17.44 -9.96 -7.33
C ALA A 12 -17.49 -11.39 -6.80
N ALA A 13 -16.82 -12.33 -7.45
CA ALA A 13 -16.66 -13.68 -6.94
C ALA A 13 -15.77 -13.61 -5.69
N ALA A 14 -16.39 -13.41 -4.53
CA ALA A 14 -15.71 -13.56 -3.25
C ALA A 14 -15.15 -14.99 -3.17
N LEU A 15 -13.84 -15.11 -2.98
CA LEU A 15 -13.23 -16.41 -2.74
C LEU A 15 -13.92 -17.06 -1.53
N PRO A 16 -14.18 -18.39 -1.56
CA PRO A 16 -14.79 -19.06 -0.43
C PRO A 16 -13.94 -18.84 0.83
N ALA A 17 -14.57 -18.53 1.95
CA ALA A 17 -13.94 -18.18 3.23
C ALA A 17 -12.81 -19.15 3.64
N GLY A 18 -12.92 -20.44 3.30
CA GLY A 18 -11.88 -21.45 3.53
C GLY A 18 -10.59 -21.21 2.76
N ALA A 19 -10.65 -20.67 1.53
CA ALA A 19 -9.45 -20.38 0.74
C ALA A 19 -8.67 -19.16 1.29
N GLN A 20 -9.38 -18.18 1.81
CA GLN A 20 -8.75 -17.02 2.48
C GLN A 20 -8.09 -17.42 3.81
N THR A 21 -8.72 -18.30 4.58
CA THR A 21 -8.17 -18.82 5.85
C THR A 21 -6.86 -19.58 5.61
N GLY A 22 -6.81 -20.45 4.60
CA GLY A 22 -5.60 -21.17 4.23
C GLY A 22 -4.46 -20.25 3.77
N ALA A 23 -4.76 -19.28 2.92
CA ALA A 23 -3.77 -18.32 2.42
C ALA A 23 -3.20 -17.43 3.56
N ARG A 24 -4.05 -17.01 4.50
CA ARG A 24 -3.61 -16.25 5.68
C ARG A 24 -2.73 -17.09 6.61
N ALA A 25 -3.01 -18.40 6.73
CA ALA A 25 -2.17 -19.31 7.51
C ALA A 25 -0.75 -19.42 6.92
N VAL A 26 -0.61 -19.45 5.58
CA VAL A 26 0.69 -19.46 4.89
C VAL A 26 1.45 -18.16 5.16
N LEU A 27 0.80 -16.99 5.06
CA LEU A 27 1.41 -15.71 5.41
C LEU A 27 1.87 -15.70 6.88
N ASN A 28 1.04 -16.16 7.80
CA ASN A 28 1.41 -16.20 9.22
C ASN A 28 2.60 -17.13 9.50
N ALA A 29 2.73 -18.24 8.77
CA ALA A 29 3.92 -19.09 8.83
C ALA A 29 5.16 -18.37 8.29
N ALA A 30 5.04 -17.64 7.17
CA ALA A 30 6.14 -16.86 6.59
C ALA A 30 6.69 -15.79 7.54
N LYS A 31 5.83 -15.16 8.36
CA LYS A 31 6.25 -14.17 9.37
C LYS A 31 7.28 -14.72 10.38
N THR A 32 7.28 -16.03 10.62
CA THR A 32 8.21 -16.67 11.57
C THR A 32 9.62 -16.89 11.02
N HIS A 33 9.82 -16.72 9.71
CA HIS A 33 11.09 -16.95 9.03
C HIS A 33 11.76 -15.66 8.53
N VAL A 34 11.21 -14.50 8.87
CA VAL A 34 11.76 -13.20 8.46
C VAL A 34 13.07 -12.92 9.16
N SER A 35 14.07 -12.42 8.42
CA SER A 35 15.36 -12.02 9.00
C SER A 35 15.20 -10.83 9.96
N ALA A 36 16.10 -10.71 10.93
CA ALA A 36 16.12 -9.57 11.82
C ALA A 36 16.39 -8.27 11.03
N PRO A 37 15.70 -7.15 11.36
CA PRO A 37 15.98 -5.87 10.74
C PRO A 37 17.37 -5.36 11.09
N SER A 38 17.99 -4.58 10.20
CA SER A 38 19.26 -3.91 10.46
C SER A 38 19.12 -2.81 11.53
N LEU A 39 17.93 -2.19 11.60
CA LEU A 39 17.61 -1.13 12.53
C LEU A 39 16.09 -1.06 12.73
N VAL A 40 15.66 -0.84 13.98
CA VAL A 40 14.31 -0.36 14.30
C VAL A 40 14.41 1.11 14.68
N ALA A 41 13.69 1.97 13.98
CA ALA A 41 13.73 3.42 14.23
C ALA A 41 12.32 3.98 14.45
N ARG A 42 12.26 5.12 15.14
CA ARG A 42 11.01 5.84 15.39
C ARG A 42 11.01 7.14 14.58
N TYR A 43 9.93 7.35 13.81
CA TYR A 43 9.74 8.57 13.02
C TYR A 43 8.89 9.63 13.74
N GLY A 44 8.41 9.33 14.96
CA GLY A 44 7.62 10.23 15.80
C GLY A 44 7.55 9.76 17.25
N ILE A 45 6.74 10.44 18.06
CA ILE A 45 6.64 10.21 19.51
C ILE A 45 5.64 9.09 19.87
N ASP A 46 4.63 8.84 19.02
CA ASP A 46 3.63 7.80 19.27
C ASP A 46 4.28 6.40 19.24
N PRO A 47 3.87 5.44 20.09
CA PRO A 47 4.40 4.07 20.08
C PRO A 47 4.32 3.36 18.70
N LEU A 48 3.35 3.72 17.88
CA LEU A 48 3.16 3.18 16.51
C LEU A 48 3.98 3.94 15.47
N HIS A 49 4.58 5.09 15.78
CA HIS A 49 5.47 5.83 14.88
C HIS A 49 6.84 5.15 14.81
N LYS A 50 6.91 3.96 14.24
CA LYS A 50 8.12 3.14 14.12
C LYS A 50 8.16 2.41 12.78
N GLY A 51 9.34 1.92 12.44
CA GLY A 51 9.52 1.02 11.30
C GLY A 51 10.80 0.21 11.44
N GLU A 52 10.90 -0.80 10.59
CA GLU A 52 12.05 -1.69 10.48
C GLU A 52 12.79 -1.42 9.18
N LEU A 53 14.04 -0.99 9.30
CA LEU A 53 14.95 -0.88 8.16
C LEU A 53 15.70 -2.19 7.97
N ARG A 54 15.63 -2.75 6.76
CA ARG A 54 16.48 -3.87 6.32
C ARG A 54 17.40 -3.39 5.22
N LEU A 55 18.68 -3.70 5.33
CA LEU A 55 19.70 -3.34 4.37
C LEU A 55 20.18 -4.58 3.62
N PRO A 56 20.31 -4.51 2.29
CA PRO A 56 20.95 -5.57 1.51
C PRO A 56 22.42 -5.78 1.92
N LYS A 57 22.97 -6.93 1.56
CA LYS A 57 24.40 -7.16 1.68
C LYS A 57 25.16 -6.24 0.72
N GLY A 58 26.32 -5.71 1.17
CA GLY A 58 27.17 -4.83 0.38
C GLY A 58 27.31 -3.43 0.95
N LYS A 59 27.87 -2.52 0.16
CA LYS A 59 28.21 -1.16 0.63
C LYS A 59 27.12 -0.10 0.33
N GLY A 60 26.23 -0.35 -0.63
CA GLY A 60 25.27 0.65 -1.09
C GLY A 60 25.90 1.80 -1.91
N PRO A 61 25.23 2.94 -2.13
CA PRO A 61 23.88 3.22 -1.64
C PRO A 61 22.82 2.37 -2.36
N PHE A 62 21.84 1.89 -1.60
CA PHE A 62 20.82 0.99 -2.09
C PHE A 62 19.55 1.77 -2.50
N PRO A 63 18.84 1.36 -3.57
CA PRO A 63 17.47 1.80 -3.78
C PRO A 63 16.64 1.40 -2.57
N VAL A 64 15.59 2.15 -2.24
CA VAL A 64 14.83 1.90 -1.03
C VAL A 64 13.33 1.82 -1.32
N ALA A 65 12.66 0.85 -0.72
CA ALA A 65 11.21 0.70 -0.73
C ALA A 65 10.63 1.02 0.66
N VAL A 66 9.73 2.00 0.74
CA VAL A 66 8.82 2.14 1.89
C VAL A 66 7.75 1.08 1.73
N VAL A 67 7.57 0.22 2.74
CA VAL A 67 6.61 -0.88 2.69
C VAL A 67 5.49 -0.60 3.68
N ILE A 68 4.24 -0.60 3.19
CA ILE A 68 3.04 -0.21 3.93
C ILE A 68 2.09 -1.40 4.00
N HIS A 69 1.81 -1.86 5.22
CA HIS A 69 0.93 -3.00 5.43
C HIS A 69 -0.55 -2.68 5.18
N GLY A 70 -1.34 -3.73 4.98
CA GLY A 70 -2.79 -3.69 4.87
C GLY A 70 -3.49 -3.80 6.22
N GLY A 71 -4.71 -4.37 6.20
CA GLY A 71 -5.53 -4.59 7.39
C GLY A 71 -6.71 -3.63 7.48
N CYS A 72 -7.29 -3.26 6.33
CA CYS A 72 -8.54 -2.49 6.29
C CYS A 72 -8.50 -1.18 7.10
N TRP A 73 -7.34 -0.58 7.27
CA TRP A 73 -7.11 0.60 8.12
C TRP A 73 -7.58 0.43 9.57
N ASP A 74 -7.73 -0.81 10.07
CA ASP A 74 -8.25 -1.15 11.39
C ASP A 74 -7.16 -1.80 12.26
N SER A 75 -6.96 -1.28 13.47
CA SER A 75 -5.91 -1.74 14.41
C SER A 75 -6.08 -3.19 14.89
N ARG A 76 -7.28 -3.77 14.71
CA ARG A 76 -7.59 -5.15 15.07
C ARG A 76 -7.19 -6.18 14.01
N MET A 77 -6.79 -5.73 12.81
CA MET A 77 -6.62 -6.60 11.64
C MET A 77 -5.17 -7.04 11.44
N GLU A 78 -4.30 -6.16 11.00
CA GLU A 78 -2.91 -6.46 10.62
C GLU A 78 -1.99 -5.31 11.05
N ASP A 79 -0.71 -5.60 11.20
CA ASP A 79 0.36 -4.64 11.50
C ASP A 79 1.53 -4.81 10.50
N TRP A 80 2.66 -4.12 10.73
CA TRP A 80 3.85 -4.19 9.86
C TRP A 80 4.39 -5.62 9.66
N GLN A 81 4.09 -6.56 10.54
CA GLN A 81 4.52 -7.95 10.41
C GLN A 81 3.86 -8.63 9.21
N GLY A 82 2.69 -8.14 8.78
CA GLY A 82 1.99 -8.65 7.59
C GLY A 82 2.77 -8.48 6.30
N THR A 83 3.59 -7.44 6.21
CA THR A 83 4.44 -7.17 5.03
C THR A 83 5.92 -7.47 5.26
N ALA A 84 6.30 -7.89 6.46
CA ALA A 84 7.70 -8.20 6.78
C ALA A 84 8.31 -9.30 5.87
N PRO A 85 7.60 -10.39 5.49
CA PRO A 85 8.12 -11.37 4.54
C PRO A 85 8.43 -10.75 3.17
N LEU A 86 7.55 -9.89 2.65
CA LEU A 86 7.78 -9.18 1.38
C LEU A 86 8.98 -8.22 1.50
N ALA A 87 9.07 -7.47 2.60
CA ALA A 87 10.20 -6.56 2.86
C ALA A 87 11.53 -7.32 2.88
N ASP A 88 11.59 -8.47 3.57
CA ASP A 88 12.77 -9.32 3.62
C ASP A 88 13.15 -9.85 2.23
N ALA A 89 12.17 -10.31 1.45
CA ALA A 89 12.39 -10.81 0.10
C ALA A 89 12.88 -9.73 -0.87
N LEU A 90 12.43 -8.47 -0.73
CA LEU A 90 12.94 -7.34 -1.50
C LEU A 90 14.36 -7.00 -1.08
N THR A 91 14.67 -7.11 0.23
CA THR A 91 16.03 -6.88 0.74
C THR A 91 17.01 -7.91 0.19
N ALA A 92 16.61 -9.17 0.10
CA ALA A 92 17.42 -10.22 -0.53
C ALA A 92 17.69 -9.97 -2.03
N ARG A 93 16.87 -9.11 -2.67
CA ARG A 93 17.01 -8.67 -4.08
C ARG A 93 17.76 -7.36 -4.27
N GLY A 94 18.42 -6.85 -3.23
CA GLY A 94 19.26 -5.65 -3.32
C GLY A 94 18.50 -4.33 -3.09
N ILE A 95 17.28 -4.34 -2.58
CA ILE A 95 16.48 -3.17 -2.27
C ILE A 95 16.44 -2.98 -0.74
N ALA A 96 16.92 -1.87 -0.21
CA ALA A 96 16.69 -1.55 1.19
C ALA A 96 15.18 -1.38 1.43
N THR A 97 14.69 -1.85 2.57
CA THR A 97 13.25 -1.72 2.89
C THR A 97 13.05 -0.98 4.20
N TRP A 98 12.13 -0.03 4.20
CA TRP A 98 11.61 0.67 5.36
C TRP A 98 10.17 0.23 5.57
N ASN A 99 9.96 -0.83 6.37
CA ASN A 99 8.67 -1.45 6.65
C ASN A 99 8.05 -0.75 7.86
N ILE A 100 7.00 0.04 7.63
CA ILE A 100 6.47 0.99 8.61
C ILE A 100 5.23 0.48 9.32
N GLU A 101 5.08 0.89 10.59
CA GLU A 101 3.84 0.87 11.34
C GLU A 101 3.22 2.26 11.35
N TYR A 102 1.92 2.37 11.54
CA TYR A 102 1.16 3.61 11.57
C TYR A 102 -0.13 3.45 12.37
N ARG A 103 -0.70 4.55 12.87
CA ARG A 103 -1.98 4.55 13.60
C ARG A 103 -3.14 4.30 12.64
N ARG A 104 -4.08 3.47 13.07
CA ARG A 104 -5.26 3.03 12.31
C ARG A 104 -6.54 3.38 13.07
N THR A 105 -7.68 3.19 12.46
CA THR A 105 -8.98 3.21 13.16
C THR A 105 -8.92 2.29 14.38
N GLY A 106 -9.29 2.81 15.55
CA GLY A 106 -9.15 2.11 16.83
C GLY A 106 -7.92 2.52 17.64
N ASP A 107 -6.87 3.05 17.01
CA ASP A 107 -5.75 3.67 17.71
C ASP A 107 -6.04 5.14 17.99
N THR A 108 -5.52 5.67 19.10
CA THR A 108 -5.68 7.10 19.46
C THR A 108 -5.09 8.00 18.36
N GLY A 109 -5.90 8.84 17.76
CA GLY A 109 -5.49 9.72 16.66
C GLY A 109 -5.33 9.02 15.31
N GLY A 110 -5.68 7.72 15.19
CA GLY A 110 -5.72 7.01 13.91
C GLY A 110 -6.98 7.34 13.08
N GLY A 111 -7.01 6.86 11.84
CA GLY A 111 -8.00 7.28 10.84
C GLY A 111 -7.62 8.62 10.18
N TYR A 112 -8.57 9.20 9.42
CA TYR A 112 -8.33 10.51 8.78
C TYR A 112 -8.40 11.65 9.80
N PRO A 113 -7.42 12.62 9.82
CA PRO A 113 -6.24 12.68 8.96
C PRO A 113 -5.01 11.93 9.49
N GLY A 114 -5.01 11.46 10.75
CA GLY A 114 -3.82 11.01 11.48
C GLY A 114 -3.06 9.87 10.80
N THR A 115 -3.76 8.89 10.21
CA THR A 115 -3.10 7.83 9.43
C THR A 115 -2.28 8.40 8.26
N PHE A 116 -2.84 9.36 7.54
CA PHE A 116 -2.16 9.99 6.40
C PHE A 116 -0.96 10.83 6.83
N GLU A 117 -1.08 11.54 7.96
CA GLU A 117 0.03 12.27 8.57
C GLU A 117 1.17 11.34 8.96
N ASP A 118 0.86 10.17 9.54
CA ASP A 118 1.84 9.15 9.89
C ASP A 118 2.56 8.60 8.65
N ILE A 119 1.81 8.25 7.61
CA ILE A 119 2.35 7.74 6.35
C ILE A 119 3.26 8.78 5.67
N ALA A 120 2.85 10.06 5.68
CA ALA A 120 3.68 11.15 5.19
C ALA A 120 4.98 11.28 5.99
N ALA A 121 4.88 11.34 7.32
CA ALA A 121 6.03 11.47 8.21
C ALA A 121 6.98 10.27 8.11
N ALA A 122 6.45 9.05 8.07
CA ALA A 122 7.26 7.83 7.94
C ALA A 122 8.01 7.77 6.60
N THR A 123 7.38 8.22 5.51
CA THR A 123 8.03 8.31 4.20
C THR A 123 9.14 9.35 4.22
N ASP A 124 8.87 10.53 4.74
CA ASP A 124 9.83 11.64 4.80
C ASP A 124 10.99 11.37 5.77
N TYR A 125 10.78 10.47 6.77
CA TYR A 125 11.84 10.05 7.70
C TYR A 125 13.01 9.33 7.02
N LEU A 126 12.83 8.80 5.80
CA LEU A 126 13.95 8.29 5.00
C LEU A 126 15.07 9.32 4.82
N ALA A 127 14.76 10.62 4.75
CA ALA A 127 15.76 11.67 4.69
C ALA A 127 16.65 11.71 5.96
N THR A 128 16.10 11.35 7.11
CA THR A 128 16.85 11.21 8.36
C THR A 128 17.67 9.92 8.36
N LEU A 129 17.08 8.80 7.95
CA LEU A 129 17.79 7.52 7.88
C LEU A 129 18.99 7.57 6.91
N ALA A 130 18.84 8.21 5.76
CA ALA A 130 19.89 8.35 4.75
C ALA A 130 21.13 9.15 5.22
N ARG A 131 21.03 9.86 6.34
CA ARG A 131 22.20 10.56 6.93
C ARG A 131 23.24 9.59 7.50
N THR A 132 22.79 8.40 7.90
CA THR A 132 23.64 7.39 8.56
C THR A 132 23.58 6.02 7.90
N GLN A 133 22.60 5.80 7.03
CA GLN A 133 22.37 4.54 6.34
C GLN A 133 22.62 4.69 4.84
N PRO A 134 23.16 3.68 4.15
CA PRO A 134 23.54 3.76 2.74
C PRO A 134 22.31 3.66 1.81
N LEU A 135 21.41 4.65 1.84
CA LEU A 135 20.18 4.71 1.06
C LEU A 135 20.33 5.71 -0.11
N ASP A 136 19.87 5.33 -1.29
CA ASP A 136 19.78 6.22 -2.46
C ASP A 136 18.36 6.83 -2.56
N LEU A 137 18.18 8.04 -2.06
CA LEU A 137 16.89 8.72 -2.08
C LEU A 137 16.45 9.21 -3.47
N ARG A 138 17.27 9.05 -4.51
CA ARG A 138 16.84 9.26 -5.91
C ARG A 138 16.08 8.05 -6.45
N ARG A 139 16.19 6.89 -5.80
CA ARG A 139 15.55 5.63 -6.16
C ARG A 139 14.69 5.15 -4.99
N VAL A 140 13.57 5.83 -4.78
CA VAL A 140 12.58 5.49 -3.76
C VAL A 140 11.32 4.93 -4.41
N ALA A 141 10.90 3.76 -3.99
CA ALA A 141 9.59 3.21 -4.29
C ALA A 141 8.71 3.20 -3.03
N VAL A 142 7.41 3.32 -3.19
CA VAL A 142 6.45 3.05 -2.12
C VAL A 142 5.63 1.84 -2.49
N VAL A 143 5.65 0.82 -1.64
CA VAL A 143 5.03 -0.48 -1.86
C VAL A 143 3.95 -0.69 -0.81
N GLY A 144 2.72 -0.93 -1.22
CA GLY A 144 1.64 -1.17 -0.29
C GLY A 144 0.77 -2.35 -0.69
N HIS A 145 0.18 -3.02 0.30
CA HIS A 145 -0.73 -4.14 0.12
C HIS A 145 -2.12 -3.80 0.66
N SER A 146 -3.19 -4.13 -0.07
CA SER A 146 -4.58 -3.96 0.39
C SER A 146 -4.87 -2.49 0.73
N SER A 147 -5.32 -2.18 1.96
CA SER A 147 -5.42 -0.79 2.44
C SER A 147 -4.09 -0.03 2.40
N GLY A 148 -2.95 -0.72 2.54
CA GLY A 148 -1.62 -0.15 2.33
C GLY A 148 -1.34 0.23 0.87
N ALA A 149 -1.94 -0.47 -0.11
CA ALA A 149 -1.84 -0.09 -1.53
C ALA A 149 -2.51 1.27 -1.78
N HIS A 150 -3.68 1.50 -1.18
CA HIS A 150 -4.32 2.80 -1.17
C HIS A 150 -3.40 3.89 -0.60
N LEU A 151 -2.80 3.63 0.57
CA LEU A 151 -1.89 4.58 1.22
C LEU A 151 -0.61 4.81 0.39
N ALA A 152 -0.08 3.78 -0.29
CA ALA A 152 1.06 3.92 -1.19
C ALA A 152 0.74 4.82 -2.40
N LEU A 153 -0.41 4.62 -3.03
CA LEU A 153 -0.90 5.49 -4.11
C LEU A 153 -1.12 6.92 -3.61
N TRP A 154 -1.64 7.06 -2.38
CA TRP A 154 -1.81 8.38 -1.75
C TRP A 154 -0.46 9.09 -1.53
N VAL A 155 0.60 8.38 -1.10
CA VAL A 155 1.95 8.98 -1.01
C VAL A 155 2.39 9.55 -2.35
N ALA A 156 2.14 8.83 -3.45
CA ALA A 156 2.47 9.30 -4.80
C ALA A 156 1.62 10.51 -5.23
N SER A 157 0.40 10.68 -4.70
CA SER A 157 -0.47 11.82 -4.98
C SER A 157 -0.12 13.08 -4.19
N ARG A 158 0.67 13.00 -3.11
CA ARG A 158 1.02 14.13 -2.22
C ARG A 158 1.46 15.40 -2.96
N PRO A 159 2.28 15.35 -4.03
CA PRO A 159 2.67 16.55 -4.77
C PRO A 159 1.53 17.31 -5.46
N LYS A 160 0.35 16.68 -5.58
CA LYS A 160 -0.86 17.29 -6.16
C LYS A 160 -1.78 17.88 -5.08
N LEU A 161 -1.55 17.56 -3.80
CA LEU A 161 -2.38 18.04 -2.71
C LEU A 161 -1.95 19.45 -2.31
N ASN A 162 -2.90 20.40 -2.33
CA ASN A 162 -2.69 21.73 -1.77
C ASN A 162 -3.29 21.77 -0.35
N ASP A 163 -2.79 20.90 0.52
CA ASP A 163 -3.30 20.73 1.89
C ASP A 163 -2.15 20.32 2.82
N PRO A 164 -2.13 20.77 4.09
CA PRO A 164 -1.12 20.40 5.08
C PRO A 164 -0.95 18.88 5.29
N ILE A 165 -1.98 18.09 5.03
CA ILE A 165 -1.93 16.61 5.13
C ILE A 165 -0.83 16.01 4.23
N ALA A 166 -0.44 16.71 3.15
CA ALA A 166 0.65 16.29 2.27
C ALA A 166 2.01 16.17 3.00
N GLY A 167 2.17 16.82 4.14
CA GLY A 167 3.43 16.82 4.90
C GLY A 167 4.55 17.60 4.22
N ALA A 168 5.79 17.35 4.66
CA ALA A 168 6.97 18.10 4.21
C ALA A 168 7.45 17.72 2.80
N MET A 169 7.10 16.54 2.29
CA MET A 169 7.50 16.00 0.98
C MET A 169 9.02 16.05 0.71
N THR A 170 9.82 15.79 1.76
CA THR A 170 11.29 15.75 1.67
C THR A 170 11.78 14.57 0.83
N VAL A 171 10.98 13.52 0.71
CA VAL A 171 11.24 12.34 -0.10
C VAL A 171 10.16 12.20 -1.16
N LYS A 172 10.59 12.07 -2.42
CA LYS A 172 9.70 11.91 -3.58
C LYS A 172 9.91 10.52 -4.17
N PRO A 173 8.91 9.62 -4.13
CA PRO A 173 9.02 8.34 -4.80
C PRO A 173 9.07 8.52 -6.31
N VAL A 174 9.86 7.67 -6.98
CA VAL A 174 9.87 7.54 -8.45
C VAL A 174 8.89 6.50 -8.93
N THR A 175 8.52 5.57 -8.05
CA THR A 175 7.60 4.47 -8.35
C THR A 175 6.66 4.22 -7.17
N VAL A 176 5.42 3.91 -7.49
CA VAL A 176 4.46 3.33 -6.55
C VAL A 176 4.10 1.91 -6.97
N VAL A 177 4.05 1.00 -5.99
CA VAL A 177 3.62 -0.39 -6.18
C VAL A 177 2.37 -0.60 -5.35
N ALA A 178 1.23 -0.76 -6.01
CA ALA A 178 -0.04 -1.05 -5.37
C ALA A 178 -0.40 -2.53 -5.55
N ILE A 179 -0.42 -3.28 -4.46
CA ILE A 179 -0.68 -4.71 -4.45
C ILE A 179 -2.10 -4.94 -3.94
N ASP A 180 -3.01 -5.29 -4.85
CA ASP A 180 -4.38 -5.75 -4.59
C ASP A 180 -5.17 -4.85 -3.63
N GLY A 181 -5.29 -3.56 -3.96
CA GLY A 181 -5.99 -2.58 -3.14
C GLY A 181 -6.60 -1.42 -3.94
N PRO A 182 -7.45 -0.60 -3.30
CA PRO A 182 -8.23 0.43 -3.98
C PRO A 182 -7.40 1.69 -4.28
N GLY A 183 -7.75 2.39 -5.38
CA GLY A 183 -7.22 3.72 -5.70
C GLY A 183 -8.19 4.86 -5.38
N THR A 184 -9.35 4.55 -4.82
CA THR A 184 -10.38 5.49 -4.35
C THR A 184 -11.11 4.87 -3.17
N LEU A 185 -11.80 5.68 -2.36
CA LEU A 185 -12.52 5.19 -1.17
C LEU A 185 -14.04 5.26 -1.33
N ALA A 186 -14.56 6.38 -1.84
CA ALA A 186 -16.00 6.65 -1.84
C ALA A 186 -16.84 5.58 -2.57
N SER A 187 -16.33 5.06 -3.69
CA SER A 187 -17.01 4.03 -4.50
C SER A 187 -17.04 2.64 -3.85
N PHE A 188 -16.26 2.43 -2.79
CA PHE A 188 -16.17 1.16 -2.08
C PHE A 188 -16.89 1.15 -0.73
N VAL A 189 -17.49 2.27 -0.32
CA VAL A 189 -18.33 2.32 0.87
C VAL A 189 -19.51 1.34 0.71
N GLY A 190 -19.66 0.43 1.66
CA GLY A 190 -20.64 -0.65 1.64
C GLY A 190 -20.09 -1.98 1.12
N ILE A 191 -19.26 -1.97 0.05
CA ILE A 191 -18.56 -3.16 -0.45
C ILE A 191 -17.41 -3.55 0.50
N ASP A 192 -16.79 -2.59 1.15
CA ASP A 192 -15.71 -2.78 2.11
C ASP A 192 -16.07 -3.74 3.23
N ALA A 193 -17.34 -3.78 3.66
CA ALA A 193 -17.80 -4.70 4.70
C ALA A 193 -17.68 -6.18 4.28
N GLU A 194 -17.87 -6.50 3.00
CA GLU A 194 -17.73 -7.87 2.49
C GLU A 194 -16.27 -8.34 2.50
N ILE A 195 -15.35 -7.41 2.27
CA ILE A 195 -13.89 -7.68 2.21
C ILE A 195 -13.28 -7.71 3.60
N CYS A 196 -13.64 -6.72 4.42
CA CYS A 196 -13.05 -6.48 5.74
C CYS A 196 -13.81 -7.20 6.88
N GLY A 197 -14.98 -7.80 6.60
CA GLY A 197 -15.85 -8.42 7.58
C GLY A 197 -16.70 -7.43 8.39
N ALA A 198 -16.48 -6.13 8.20
CA ALA A 198 -17.26 -5.03 8.77
C ALA A 198 -17.00 -3.74 7.97
N PRO A 199 -17.89 -2.72 8.03
CA PRO A 199 -17.61 -1.42 7.44
C PRO A 199 -16.28 -0.84 7.96
N ALA A 200 -15.37 -0.49 7.06
CA ALA A 200 -14.03 -0.01 7.39
C ALA A 200 -13.80 1.43 6.92
N ILE A 201 -14.28 1.80 5.73
CA ILE A 201 -13.99 3.10 5.12
C ILE A 201 -14.65 4.26 5.89
N VAL A 202 -15.93 4.13 6.25
CA VAL A 202 -16.65 5.20 6.97
C VAL A 202 -16.05 5.45 8.36
N PRO A 203 -15.74 4.43 9.18
CA PRO A 203 -14.97 4.61 10.42
C PRO A 203 -13.59 5.22 10.21
N PHE A 204 -12.86 4.78 9.17
CA PHE A 204 -11.53 5.30 8.82
C PHE A 204 -11.55 6.78 8.47
N MET A 205 -12.54 7.22 7.67
CA MET A 205 -12.70 8.61 7.26
C MET A 205 -13.43 9.47 8.32
N GLY A 206 -14.00 8.83 9.35
CA GLY A 206 -14.77 9.50 10.41
C GLY A 206 -16.09 10.09 9.95
N GLY A 207 -16.71 9.54 8.88
CA GLY A 207 -17.97 9.93 8.30
C GLY A 207 -18.12 9.45 6.87
N THR A 208 -19.33 9.55 6.32
CA THR A 208 -19.66 9.17 4.95
C THR A 208 -19.09 10.15 3.91
N PRO A 209 -19.01 9.76 2.61
CA PRO A 209 -18.61 10.69 1.54
C PRO A 209 -19.49 11.95 1.45
N ALA A 210 -20.78 11.83 1.77
CA ALA A 210 -21.70 12.97 1.76
C ALA A 210 -21.44 13.95 2.91
N GLU A 211 -21.01 13.44 4.07
CA GLU A 211 -20.69 14.26 5.25
C GLU A 211 -19.31 14.89 5.17
N LYS A 212 -18.35 14.23 4.49
CA LYS A 212 -16.92 14.64 4.44
C LYS A 212 -16.35 14.66 3.01
N PRO A 213 -17.01 15.31 2.03
CA PRO A 213 -16.62 15.22 0.62
C PRO A 213 -15.18 15.69 0.37
N ALA A 214 -14.73 16.76 1.04
CA ALA A 214 -13.36 17.27 0.90
C ALA A 214 -12.32 16.29 1.43
N ALA A 215 -12.58 15.61 2.57
CA ALA A 215 -11.68 14.60 3.13
C ALA A 215 -11.54 13.39 2.19
N TYR A 216 -12.66 12.93 1.61
CA TYR A 216 -12.63 11.83 0.64
C TYR A 216 -11.87 12.22 -0.64
N ALA A 217 -12.03 13.43 -1.13
CA ALA A 217 -11.26 13.92 -2.29
C ALA A 217 -9.76 13.94 -1.98
N LEU A 218 -9.35 14.46 -0.83
CA LEU A 218 -7.93 14.47 -0.40
C LEU A 218 -7.35 13.07 -0.19
N ALA A 219 -8.19 12.12 0.26
CA ALA A 219 -7.78 10.75 0.55
C ALA A 219 -7.79 9.82 -0.66
N SER A 220 -8.38 10.20 -1.80
CA SER A 220 -8.55 9.33 -2.97
C SER A 220 -7.51 9.62 -4.05
N PRO A 221 -6.46 8.79 -4.22
CA PRO A 221 -5.43 8.98 -5.24
C PRO A 221 -5.97 9.16 -6.66
N GLN A 222 -7.09 8.50 -7.00
CA GLN A 222 -7.73 8.61 -8.30
C GLN A 222 -8.16 10.05 -8.65
N ASP A 223 -8.50 10.88 -7.64
CA ASP A 223 -8.93 12.26 -7.84
C ASP A 223 -7.75 13.20 -8.17
N HIS A 224 -6.52 12.69 -8.05
CA HIS A 224 -5.26 13.42 -8.26
C HIS A 224 -4.45 12.93 -9.46
N LEU A 225 -5.04 12.11 -10.31
CA LEU A 225 -4.40 11.64 -11.55
C LEU A 225 -4.20 12.80 -12.54
N PRO A 226 -3.11 12.79 -13.36
CA PRO A 226 -2.02 11.81 -13.33
C PRO A 226 -1.11 12.01 -12.11
N LEU A 227 -0.61 10.89 -11.52
CA LEU A 227 0.32 10.95 -10.40
C LEU A 227 1.72 11.38 -10.83
N GLY A 228 2.08 11.11 -12.09
CA GLY A 228 3.37 11.49 -12.66
C GLY A 228 4.54 10.66 -12.14
N VAL A 229 4.27 9.46 -11.62
CA VAL A 229 5.27 8.46 -11.22
C VAL A 229 4.98 7.13 -11.92
N HIS A 230 5.99 6.26 -12.00
CA HIS A 230 5.79 4.90 -12.52
C HIS A 230 4.90 4.10 -11.56
N GLN A 231 3.84 3.48 -12.08
CA GLN A 231 2.88 2.72 -11.28
C GLN A 231 2.97 1.23 -11.62
N LEU A 232 3.31 0.42 -10.62
CA LEU A 232 3.28 -1.04 -10.71
C LEU A 232 2.05 -1.54 -9.96
N ILE A 233 1.15 -2.17 -10.68
CA ILE A 233 -0.12 -2.64 -10.11
C ILE A 233 -0.15 -4.17 -10.12
N VAL A 234 -0.23 -4.76 -8.95
CA VAL A 234 -0.39 -6.20 -8.79
C VAL A 234 -1.85 -6.53 -8.54
N LEU A 235 -2.40 -7.35 -9.40
CA LEU A 235 -3.80 -7.78 -9.36
C LEU A 235 -3.91 -9.13 -8.65
N GLY A 236 -4.85 -9.23 -7.73
CA GLY A 236 -5.14 -10.43 -6.95
C GLY A 236 -6.65 -10.65 -6.81
N ALA A 237 -7.09 -10.93 -5.61
CA ALA A 237 -8.52 -11.18 -5.32
C ALA A 237 -9.41 -9.95 -5.56
N LEU A 238 -8.84 -8.73 -5.46
CA LEU A 238 -9.55 -7.45 -5.61
C LEU A 238 -9.38 -6.83 -7.01
N GLU A 239 -9.02 -7.63 -8.03
CA GLU A 239 -8.80 -7.13 -9.40
C GLU A 239 -9.97 -6.31 -9.93
N ALA A 240 -11.21 -6.76 -9.71
CA ALA A 240 -12.41 -6.05 -10.16
C ALA A 240 -12.53 -4.64 -9.54
N MET A 241 -12.02 -4.44 -8.31
CA MET A 241 -12.00 -3.15 -7.63
C MET A 241 -10.82 -2.28 -8.06
N THR A 242 -9.70 -2.89 -8.40
CA THR A 242 -8.48 -2.18 -8.82
C THR A 242 -8.55 -1.72 -10.28
N THR A 243 -9.23 -2.49 -11.14
CA THR A 243 -9.31 -2.23 -12.59
C THR A 243 -9.82 -0.83 -12.96
N PRO A 244 -10.88 -0.25 -12.33
CA PRO A 244 -11.32 1.11 -12.65
C PRO A 244 -10.25 2.17 -12.40
N TYR A 245 -9.49 2.05 -11.31
CA TYR A 245 -8.35 2.92 -11.05
C TYR A 245 -7.27 2.81 -12.14
N VAL A 246 -6.90 1.59 -12.53
CA VAL A 246 -5.91 1.35 -13.59
C VAL A 246 -6.34 2.00 -14.91
N GLN A 247 -7.61 1.87 -15.27
CA GLN A 247 -8.16 2.50 -16.48
C GLN A 247 -8.10 4.03 -16.41
N ALA A 248 -8.44 4.60 -15.26
CA ALA A 248 -8.37 6.05 -15.03
C ALA A 248 -6.92 6.55 -15.10
N ALA A 249 -5.96 5.85 -14.48
CA ALA A 249 -4.55 6.21 -14.51
C ALA A 249 -3.97 6.18 -15.93
N LEU A 250 -4.25 5.13 -16.70
CA LEU A 250 -3.85 5.05 -18.12
C LEU A 250 -4.48 6.17 -18.95
N ALA A 251 -5.78 6.44 -18.75
CA ALA A 251 -6.49 7.50 -19.47
C ALA A 251 -5.97 8.91 -19.13
N SER A 252 -5.41 9.10 -17.94
CA SER A 252 -4.80 10.37 -17.52
C SER A 252 -3.36 10.56 -18.02
N GLY A 253 -2.76 9.55 -18.66
CA GLY A 253 -1.41 9.59 -19.21
C GLY A 253 -0.33 9.05 -18.27
N ASP A 254 -0.69 8.44 -17.15
CA ASP A 254 0.27 7.77 -16.27
C ASP A 254 0.84 6.50 -16.90
N THR A 255 2.09 6.19 -16.58
CA THR A 255 2.73 4.91 -16.95
C THR A 255 2.35 3.84 -15.94
N VAL A 256 1.59 2.82 -16.38
CA VAL A 256 1.11 1.72 -15.55
C VAL A 256 1.56 0.39 -16.11
N VAL A 257 2.28 -0.39 -15.30
CA VAL A 257 2.64 -1.78 -15.61
C VAL A 257 1.90 -2.71 -14.65
N LYS A 258 1.24 -3.73 -15.21
CA LYS A 258 0.42 -4.67 -14.44
C LYS A 258 1.06 -6.04 -14.34
N LEU A 259 0.86 -6.69 -13.20
CA LEU A 259 1.13 -8.10 -12.97
C LEU A 259 -0.13 -8.77 -12.40
N ALA A 260 -0.57 -9.86 -13.03
CA ALA A 260 -1.65 -10.72 -12.56
C ALA A 260 -1.13 -12.16 -12.44
N PRO A 261 -0.58 -12.57 -11.30
CA PRO A 261 -0.04 -13.93 -11.15
C PRO A 261 -1.16 -14.98 -11.24
N GLY A 262 -0.94 -16.04 -12.00
CA GLY A 262 -1.90 -17.15 -12.08
C GLY A 262 -2.16 -17.79 -10.71
N GLY A 263 -3.43 -17.94 -10.31
CA GLY A 263 -3.80 -18.45 -8.98
C GLY A 263 -3.53 -17.47 -7.84
N ALA A 264 -3.41 -16.18 -8.15
CA ALA A 264 -3.26 -15.12 -7.14
C ALA A 264 -4.48 -15.08 -6.20
N ASN A 265 -4.21 -14.88 -4.92
CA ASN A 265 -5.21 -14.51 -3.93
C ASN A 265 -4.65 -13.36 -3.07
N HIS A 266 -5.48 -12.82 -2.19
CA HIS A 266 -5.15 -11.62 -1.43
C HIS A 266 -3.88 -11.72 -0.57
N PHE A 267 -3.47 -12.91 -0.15
CA PHE A 267 -2.33 -13.11 0.76
C PHE A 267 -1.13 -13.79 0.10
N ASN A 268 -1.33 -14.72 -0.86
CA ASN A 268 -0.19 -15.41 -1.48
C ASN A 268 0.70 -14.48 -2.30
N ILE A 269 0.15 -13.37 -2.81
CA ILE A 269 0.89 -12.35 -3.57
C ILE A 269 1.87 -11.51 -2.73
N ILE A 270 1.76 -11.55 -1.40
CA ILE A 270 2.71 -10.91 -0.48
C ILE A 270 3.51 -11.93 0.35
N THR A 271 3.35 -13.23 0.04
CA THR A 271 4.03 -14.33 0.73
C THR A 271 5.11 -14.91 -0.20
N PRO A 272 6.37 -14.50 -0.07
CA PRO A 272 7.45 -14.86 -1.02
C PRO A 272 7.75 -16.35 -1.13
N GLU A 273 7.33 -17.16 -0.15
CA GLU A 273 7.44 -18.62 -0.16
C GLU A 273 6.45 -19.27 -1.15
N THR A 274 5.45 -18.53 -1.61
CA THR A 274 4.54 -18.97 -2.66
C THR A 274 5.07 -18.60 -4.06
N PRO A 275 4.70 -19.35 -5.11
CA PRO A 275 5.07 -18.96 -6.48
C PRO A 275 4.60 -17.55 -6.84
N GLN A 276 3.40 -17.15 -6.40
CA GLN A 276 2.81 -15.84 -6.66
C GLN A 276 3.58 -14.72 -5.95
N GLY A 277 3.86 -14.88 -4.66
CA GLY A 277 4.61 -13.89 -3.88
C GLY A 277 6.06 -13.75 -4.37
N LYS A 278 6.69 -14.87 -4.76
CA LYS A 278 8.01 -14.83 -5.42
C LYS A 278 7.95 -14.04 -6.73
N GLN A 279 6.94 -14.27 -7.56
CA GLN A 279 6.76 -13.54 -8.83
C GLN A 279 6.54 -12.04 -8.58
N VAL A 280 5.78 -11.67 -7.56
CA VAL A 280 5.58 -10.27 -7.18
C VAL A 280 6.89 -9.62 -6.71
N ALA A 281 7.65 -10.28 -5.85
CA ALA A 281 8.94 -9.75 -5.39
C ALA A 281 9.96 -9.60 -6.54
N ASP A 282 10.00 -10.57 -7.48
CA ASP A 282 10.84 -10.50 -8.69
C ASP A 282 10.40 -9.36 -9.60
N PHE A 283 9.09 -9.16 -9.80
CA PHE A 283 8.51 -8.08 -10.58
C PHE A 283 8.86 -6.71 -10.02
N ILE A 284 8.71 -6.51 -8.71
CA ILE A 284 9.08 -5.26 -8.05
C ILE A 284 10.57 -4.98 -8.23
N ALA A 285 11.42 -5.98 -7.98
CA ALA A 285 12.86 -5.82 -8.10
C ALA A 285 13.32 -5.48 -9.52
N ALA A 286 12.63 -6.03 -10.52
CA ALA A 286 12.96 -5.79 -11.94
C ALA A 286 12.44 -4.44 -12.46
N GLN A 287 11.34 -3.92 -11.94
CA GLN A 287 10.61 -2.80 -12.55
C GLN A 287 10.62 -1.51 -11.71
N ALA A 288 10.78 -1.59 -10.38
CA ALA A 288 10.56 -0.42 -9.52
C ALA A 288 11.60 0.70 -9.68
N PHE A 289 12.76 0.42 -10.27
CA PHE A 289 13.87 1.38 -10.38
C PHE A 289 14.45 1.45 -11.80
N THR A 290 13.70 1.02 -12.79
CA THR A 290 14.04 1.23 -14.22
C THR A 290 13.79 2.69 -14.59
N GLU A 291 14.73 3.30 -15.30
CA GLU A 291 14.62 4.64 -15.88
C GLU A 291 13.60 4.69 -17.02
#